data_06cf68d6ade52dda9838f2ffd0aabcbd
#
_entry.id   06cf68d6ade52dda9838f2ffd0aabcbd
#
_cell.length_a   1.000
_cell.length_b   1.000
_cell.length_c   1.000
_cell.angle_alpha   90.00
_cell.angle_beta   90.00
_cell.angle_gamma   90.00
#
_symmetry.space_group_name_H-M   'P 1'
#
loop_
_entity.id
_entity.type
_entity.pdbx_description
1 polymer ?
#
loop_
_entity_poly.entity_id
_entity_poly.type
_entity_poly.pdbx_seq_one_letter_code
_entity_poly.pdbx_strand_id
1 'polypeptide(L)'
;MLTLTQTLTDYPVSLLRAIADARGLQSLVHAATPAALAVELSAALADPGSIVDAVERLPETAQTLLAALVQAGGAMTAPSFARLAGEVRQGGPAWLAREQPWLAPINAAEVLWYQGLIGRAFATVGGETGDFIFVPVDVLAWLPSASVTTGASLQLPLAPAPGTVHLSSYRLALDAGTLLAFVQNNEVMQDPTGRWRAADLAALNQQLLAPLPEASLKGAAGATDGGDRLSLLLTLGQALGWWRTHGGRLRLLATPARSWLQAPAPDQAHALWQAWLASTEWDDLRRVPDLRCEGSGWRNDAVATRRRLLVHLATIRPGVWHRREDLVAAIRRHDPDFQRSDGIYTTWYIRRSHESTYLLGFEHWNEVEGALLRFLIAGPLHWLGALDIDASGHGETAGEHGPLDTLRVTSQGAAWLAGQPHRVNAPPPAPIRVEADFNVYVPHSAAAFDRFRVARCTQWEASQPDFRYRITQTALRRAAAGGITAGRVLAFLRAVTQGHVPANVARALENLES
;
A
#
# COMPACT_ATOMS: atom_id res chain seq x y z
N MET A 1 23.59 8.82 -14.61
CA MET A 1 24.85 8.42 -13.91
C MET A 1 26.03 8.96 -14.68
N LEU A 2 27.11 9.34 -13.99
CA LEU A 2 28.31 9.93 -14.57
C LEU A 2 29.26 8.85 -15.08
N THR A 3 30.14 9.23 -16.03
CA THR A 3 31.29 8.42 -16.44
C THR A 3 32.39 8.53 -15.37
N LEU A 4 33.35 7.62 -15.41
CA LEU A 4 34.50 7.67 -14.52
C LEU A 4 35.30 8.99 -14.69
N THR A 5 35.49 9.41 -15.94
CA THR A 5 36.16 10.70 -16.24
C THR A 5 35.45 11.89 -15.62
N GLN A 6 34.11 11.95 -15.77
CA GLN A 6 33.32 13.02 -15.15
C GLN A 6 33.41 12.99 -13.63
N THR A 7 33.38 11.81 -13.03
CA THR A 7 33.48 11.60 -11.58
C THR A 7 34.87 12.08 -11.06
N LEU A 8 35.95 11.65 -11.70
CA LEU A 8 37.30 11.94 -11.23
C LEU A 8 37.72 13.39 -11.49
N THR A 9 37.14 14.07 -12.49
CA THR A 9 37.46 15.49 -12.78
C THR A 9 37.13 16.40 -11.59
N ASP A 10 36.11 16.07 -10.82
CA ASP A 10 35.67 16.84 -9.64
C ASP A 10 36.45 16.48 -8.36
N TYR A 11 37.36 15.48 -8.41
CA TYR A 11 38.08 15.03 -7.23
C TYR A 11 39.36 15.84 -6.99
N PRO A 12 39.69 16.12 -5.73
CA PRO A 12 40.97 16.78 -5.40
C PRO A 12 42.14 15.85 -5.74
N VAL A 13 43.26 16.44 -6.14
CA VAL A 13 44.50 15.72 -6.55
C VAL A 13 44.96 14.70 -5.51
N SER A 14 44.78 15.00 -4.22
CA SER A 14 45.14 14.09 -3.13
C SER A 14 44.29 12.80 -3.17
N LEU A 15 43.02 12.90 -3.53
CA LEU A 15 42.14 11.72 -3.69
C LEU A 15 42.48 10.95 -4.96
N LEU A 16 42.75 11.64 -6.08
CA LEU A 16 43.20 10.98 -7.32
C LEU A 16 44.48 10.17 -7.09
N ARG A 17 45.43 10.73 -6.34
CA ARG A 17 46.68 10.04 -5.96
C ARG A 17 46.41 8.84 -5.06
N ALA A 18 45.48 8.95 -4.10
CA ALA A 18 45.10 7.86 -3.23
C ALA A 18 44.48 6.69 -4.03
N ILE A 19 43.62 7.00 -5.00
CA ILE A 19 43.04 5.99 -5.91
C ILE A 19 44.12 5.36 -6.79
N ALA A 20 45.00 6.15 -7.37
CA ALA A 20 46.12 5.64 -8.18
C ALA A 20 47.03 4.69 -7.37
N ASP A 21 47.33 5.06 -6.11
CA ASP A 21 48.12 4.24 -5.21
C ASP A 21 47.42 2.93 -4.85
N ALA A 22 46.15 2.98 -4.48
CA ALA A 22 45.32 1.81 -4.18
C ALA A 22 45.24 0.81 -5.36
N ARG A 23 45.30 1.32 -6.59
CA ARG A 23 45.24 0.51 -7.83
C ARG A 23 46.60 0.11 -8.38
N GLY A 24 47.70 0.51 -7.72
CA GLY A 24 49.04 0.24 -8.18
C GLY A 24 49.47 1.04 -9.43
N LEU A 25 48.82 2.18 -9.68
CA LEU A 25 49.02 3.05 -10.85
C LEU A 25 49.88 4.28 -10.52
N GLN A 26 50.87 4.12 -9.63
CA GLN A 26 51.74 5.24 -9.16
C GLN A 26 52.49 5.94 -10.28
N SER A 27 52.75 5.26 -11.40
CA SER A 27 53.41 5.86 -12.58
C SER A 27 52.62 7.02 -13.19
N LEU A 28 51.29 7.06 -13.04
CA LEU A 28 50.43 8.13 -13.56
C LEU A 28 50.44 9.38 -12.69
N VAL A 29 50.91 9.31 -11.47
CA VAL A 29 50.93 10.44 -10.50
C VAL A 29 51.79 11.60 -10.92
N HIS A 30 52.66 11.44 -11.94
CA HIS A 30 53.51 12.46 -12.50
C HIS A 30 52.89 13.34 -13.60
N ALA A 31 51.56 13.16 -13.87
CA ALA A 31 50.84 13.99 -14.83
C ALA A 31 50.97 15.50 -14.53
N ALA A 32 51.10 16.29 -15.59
CA ALA A 32 51.45 17.69 -15.48
C ALA A 32 50.40 18.59 -14.81
N THR A 33 49.11 18.16 -14.86
CA THR A 33 48.00 18.92 -14.26
C THR A 33 46.99 17.98 -13.60
N PRO A 34 46.18 18.46 -12.63
CA PRO A 34 45.10 17.68 -12.03
C PRO A 34 44.10 17.09 -13.06
N ALA A 35 43.76 17.87 -14.06
CA ALA A 35 42.85 17.43 -15.12
C ALA A 35 43.46 16.33 -16.01
N ALA A 36 44.75 16.42 -16.33
CA ALA A 36 45.49 15.39 -17.04
C ALA A 36 45.52 14.08 -16.21
N LEU A 37 45.80 14.18 -14.91
CA LEU A 37 45.80 13.04 -14.00
C LEU A 37 44.40 12.37 -13.96
N ALA A 38 43.31 13.13 -13.87
CA ALA A 38 41.95 12.59 -13.87
C ALA A 38 41.63 11.84 -15.17
N VAL A 39 42.05 12.38 -16.32
CA VAL A 39 41.84 11.73 -17.64
C VAL A 39 42.67 10.45 -17.77
N GLU A 40 43.95 10.49 -17.48
CA GLU A 40 44.84 9.34 -17.58
C GLU A 40 44.41 8.22 -16.60
N LEU A 41 44.10 8.62 -15.36
CA LEU A 41 43.61 7.68 -14.34
C LEU A 41 42.28 7.06 -14.74
N SER A 42 41.30 7.85 -15.23
CA SER A 42 40.02 7.33 -15.68
C SER A 42 40.16 6.33 -16.83
N ALA A 43 41.04 6.58 -17.78
CA ALA A 43 41.32 5.65 -18.86
C ALA A 43 41.90 4.31 -18.37
N ALA A 44 42.83 4.37 -17.43
CA ALA A 44 43.43 3.17 -16.83
C ALA A 44 42.45 2.36 -15.96
N LEU A 45 41.57 3.05 -15.24
CA LEU A 45 40.56 2.43 -14.37
C LEU A 45 39.40 1.85 -15.18
N ALA A 46 39.04 2.45 -16.32
CA ALA A 46 37.95 1.99 -17.19
C ALA A 46 38.37 0.83 -18.12
N ASP A 47 39.64 0.47 -18.14
CA ASP A 47 40.10 -0.71 -18.90
C ASP A 47 39.41 -1.98 -18.38
N PRO A 48 38.83 -2.81 -19.26
CA PRO A 48 38.10 -4.01 -18.86
C PRO A 48 38.93 -4.97 -17.99
N GLY A 49 40.18 -5.19 -18.35
CA GLY A 49 41.10 -6.04 -17.58
C GLY A 49 41.35 -5.48 -16.18
N SER A 50 41.54 -4.17 -16.10
CA SER A 50 41.75 -3.46 -14.83
C SER A 50 40.52 -3.53 -13.91
N ILE A 51 39.29 -3.49 -14.47
CA ILE A 51 38.05 -3.64 -13.72
C ILE A 51 37.92 -5.05 -13.16
N VAL A 52 38.11 -6.08 -14.01
CA VAL A 52 38.04 -7.50 -13.61
C VAL A 52 39.03 -7.79 -12.49
N ASP A 53 40.29 -7.42 -12.70
CA ASP A 53 41.35 -7.56 -11.69
C ASP A 53 41.02 -6.92 -10.36
N ALA A 54 40.44 -5.71 -10.41
CA ALA A 54 40.01 -5.01 -9.19
C ALA A 54 38.90 -5.74 -8.45
N VAL A 55 37.89 -6.19 -9.17
CA VAL A 55 36.74 -6.91 -8.59
C VAL A 55 37.17 -8.24 -7.98
N GLU A 56 38.04 -9.01 -8.66
CA GLU A 56 38.54 -10.28 -8.14
C GLU A 56 39.37 -10.14 -6.86
N ARG A 57 40.06 -9.01 -6.68
CA ARG A 57 40.84 -8.71 -5.47
C ARG A 57 40.03 -8.14 -4.31
N LEU A 58 38.75 -7.79 -4.53
CA LEU A 58 37.91 -7.27 -3.46
C LEU A 58 37.68 -8.32 -2.37
N PRO A 59 37.64 -7.90 -1.10
CA PRO A 59 37.09 -8.73 -0.03
C PRO A 59 35.63 -9.14 -0.32
N GLU A 60 35.18 -10.30 0.13
CA GLU A 60 33.85 -10.83 -0.10
C GLU A 60 32.73 -9.81 0.28
N THR A 61 32.91 -9.08 1.36
CA THR A 61 31.96 -8.04 1.79
C THR A 61 31.83 -6.91 0.78
N ALA A 62 32.95 -6.49 0.15
CA ALA A 62 32.94 -5.44 -0.87
C ALA A 62 32.39 -5.97 -2.21
N GLN A 63 32.65 -7.22 -2.56
CA GLN A 63 32.04 -7.89 -3.74
C GLN A 63 30.52 -7.96 -3.58
N THR A 64 30.04 -8.41 -2.43
CA THR A 64 28.60 -8.48 -2.12
C THR A 64 27.94 -7.09 -2.21
N LEU A 65 28.59 -6.08 -1.69
CA LEU A 65 28.10 -4.70 -1.74
C LEU A 65 28.05 -4.15 -3.17
N LEU A 66 29.11 -4.38 -3.97
CA LEU A 66 29.13 -3.99 -5.37
C LEU A 66 28.01 -4.67 -6.16
N ALA A 67 27.82 -5.98 -5.94
CA ALA A 67 26.73 -6.72 -6.55
C ALA A 67 25.34 -6.17 -6.15
N ALA A 68 25.13 -5.80 -4.88
CA ALA A 68 23.90 -5.17 -4.42
C ALA A 68 23.69 -3.80 -5.10
N LEU A 69 24.73 -2.99 -5.26
CA LEU A 69 24.64 -1.71 -5.96
C LEU A 69 24.31 -1.88 -7.45
N VAL A 70 24.91 -2.88 -8.11
CA VAL A 70 24.59 -3.24 -9.51
C VAL A 70 23.14 -3.71 -9.64
N GLN A 71 22.66 -4.55 -8.71
CA GLN A 71 21.25 -5.00 -8.67
C GLN A 71 20.27 -3.86 -8.46
N ALA A 72 20.65 -2.82 -7.72
CA ALA A 72 19.86 -1.60 -7.54
C ALA A 72 19.87 -0.68 -8.78
N GLY A 73 20.40 -1.14 -9.91
CA GLY A 73 20.50 -0.34 -11.14
C GLY A 73 21.73 0.55 -11.20
N GLY A 74 22.75 0.27 -10.39
CA GLY A 74 24.03 0.96 -10.38
C GLY A 74 24.06 2.24 -9.53
N ALA A 75 22.99 2.57 -8.79
CA ALA A 75 22.96 3.73 -7.89
C ALA A 75 22.07 3.48 -6.67
N MET A 76 22.45 4.02 -5.53
CA MET A 76 21.67 4.07 -4.28
C MET A 76 21.80 5.45 -3.65
N THR A 77 20.82 5.88 -2.85
CA THR A 77 20.97 7.09 -2.04
C THR A 77 22.13 6.92 -1.05
N ALA A 78 22.86 7.98 -0.77
CA ALA A 78 24.02 7.91 0.13
C ALA A 78 23.66 7.39 1.54
N PRO A 79 22.51 7.75 2.15
CA PRO A 79 22.08 7.17 3.42
C PRO A 79 21.80 5.65 3.34
N SER A 80 21.15 5.18 2.28
CA SER A 80 20.86 3.75 2.09
C SER A 80 22.15 2.94 1.92
N PHE A 81 23.07 3.47 1.11
CA PHE A 81 24.37 2.86 0.91
C PHE A 81 25.18 2.81 2.21
N ALA A 82 25.22 3.92 2.97
CA ALA A 82 25.95 4.00 4.23
C ALA A 82 25.46 2.97 5.28
N ARG A 83 24.16 2.67 5.32
CA ARG A 83 23.62 1.61 6.20
C ARG A 83 24.10 0.22 5.83
N LEU A 84 24.32 -0.04 4.55
CA LEU A 84 24.78 -1.37 4.08
C LEU A 84 26.30 -1.52 4.19
N ALA A 85 27.04 -0.46 3.96
CA ALA A 85 28.47 -0.46 3.67
C ALA A 85 29.34 0.24 4.69
N GLY A 86 28.73 1.08 5.53
CA GLY A 86 29.42 2.12 6.29
C GLY A 86 29.67 3.37 5.46
N GLU A 87 30.12 4.43 6.12
CA GLU A 87 30.46 5.69 5.48
C GLU A 87 31.92 5.71 5.05
N VAL A 88 32.19 6.41 3.92
CA VAL A 88 33.56 6.74 3.51
C VAL A 88 34.03 7.90 4.36
N ARG A 89 35.12 7.72 5.12
CA ARG A 89 35.70 8.80 5.91
C ARG A 89 36.16 9.94 5.00
N GLN A 90 35.73 11.15 5.33
CA GLN A 90 36.07 12.35 4.60
C GLN A 90 37.23 13.09 5.27
N GLY A 91 38.19 13.55 4.49
CA GLY A 91 39.32 14.32 5.01
C GLY A 91 40.03 15.14 3.93
N GLY A 92 40.64 16.24 4.34
CA GLY A 92 41.45 17.07 3.46
C GLY A 92 42.79 16.40 3.10
N PRO A 93 43.60 17.05 2.20
CA PRO A 93 44.89 16.52 1.71
C PRO A 93 45.84 16.06 2.81
N ALA A 94 45.98 16.86 3.88
CA ALA A 94 46.86 16.53 5.01
C ALA A 94 46.39 15.31 5.80
N TRP A 95 45.06 15.11 5.94
CA TRP A 95 44.49 13.94 6.59
C TRP A 95 44.69 12.69 5.72
N LEU A 96 44.43 12.78 4.42
CA LEU A 96 44.67 11.67 3.47
C LEU A 96 46.14 11.23 3.49
N ALA A 97 47.09 12.19 3.47
CA ALA A 97 48.51 11.89 3.50
C ALA A 97 48.97 11.20 4.81
N ARG A 98 48.33 11.54 5.95
CA ARG A 98 48.67 10.98 7.26
C ARG A 98 48.04 9.63 7.51
N GLU A 99 46.71 9.53 7.28
CA GLU A 99 45.92 8.35 7.64
C GLU A 99 45.97 7.25 6.58
N GLN A 100 46.25 7.61 5.33
CA GLN A 100 46.30 6.68 4.18
C GLN A 100 45.15 5.62 4.19
N PRO A 101 43.87 6.05 4.23
CA PRO A 101 42.73 5.14 4.48
C PRO A 101 42.59 4.05 3.42
N TRP A 102 43.15 4.24 2.23
CA TRP A 102 43.16 3.20 1.18
C TRP A 102 44.07 2.01 1.51
N LEU A 103 45.04 2.15 2.42
CA LEU A 103 45.90 1.08 2.90
C LEU A 103 45.24 0.31 4.06
N ALA A 104 44.37 0.98 4.82
CA ALA A 104 43.64 0.40 5.96
C ALA A 104 42.17 0.83 5.95
N PRO A 105 41.39 0.40 4.96
CA PRO A 105 39.97 0.68 4.89
C PRO A 105 39.22 0.05 6.06
N ILE A 106 38.30 0.79 6.68
CA ILE A 106 37.55 0.33 7.86
C ILE A 106 36.22 -0.37 7.49
N ASN A 107 35.78 -0.22 6.26
CA ASN A 107 34.52 -0.82 5.77
C ASN A 107 34.56 -1.05 4.25
N ALA A 108 33.53 -1.75 3.75
CA ALA A 108 33.40 -2.10 2.33
C ALA A 108 33.23 -0.85 1.42
N ALA A 109 32.61 0.22 1.94
CA ALA A 109 32.44 1.47 1.18
C ALA A 109 33.79 2.11 0.86
N GLU A 110 34.71 2.18 1.82
CA GLU A 110 36.06 2.70 1.60
C GLU A 110 36.87 1.86 0.62
N VAL A 111 36.73 0.52 0.69
CA VAL A 111 37.37 -0.36 -0.27
C VAL A 111 36.92 -0.02 -1.69
N LEU A 112 35.63 0.02 -1.96
CA LEU A 112 35.10 0.34 -3.28
C LEU A 112 35.45 1.75 -3.75
N TRP A 113 35.45 2.73 -2.82
CA TRP A 113 35.75 4.12 -3.09
C TRP A 113 37.18 4.31 -3.56
N TYR A 114 38.15 3.79 -2.81
CA TYR A 114 39.56 3.93 -3.17
C TYR A 114 39.98 3.01 -4.32
N GLN A 115 39.20 1.99 -4.64
CA GLN A 115 39.40 1.24 -5.88
C GLN A 115 38.83 1.99 -7.12
N GLY A 116 38.16 3.13 -6.97
CA GLY A 116 37.56 3.89 -8.06
C GLY A 116 36.35 3.17 -8.70
N LEU A 117 35.74 2.23 -8.00
CA LEU A 117 34.60 1.46 -8.49
C LEU A 117 33.25 2.14 -8.21
N ILE A 118 33.23 3.10 -7.28
CA ILE A 118 32.04 3.89 -6.96
C ILE A 118 32.38 5.38 -6.92
N GLY A 119 31.38 6.21 -7.21
CA GLY A 119 31.41 7.66 -7.09
C GLY A 119 30.26 8.20 -6.27
N ARG A 120 30.29 9.48 -5.92
CA ARG A 120 29.22 10.22 -5.24
C ARG A 120 28.85 11.46 -6.04
N ALA A 121 27.55 11.70 -6.23
CA ALA A 121 27.05 12.91 -6.87
C ALA A 121 25.67 13.27 -6.33
N PHE A 122 25.36 14.57 -6.34
CA PHE A 122 24.02 15.06 -6.17
C PHE A 122 23.30 14.94 -7.53
N ALA A 123 22.27 14.12 -7.61
CA ALA A 123 21.62 13.77 -8.87
C ALA A 123 20.12 13.49 -8.67
N THR A 124 19.40 13.35 -9.78
CA THR A 124 18.05 12.80 -9.78
C THR A 124 18.08 11.42 -10.43
N VAL A 125 17.77 10.39 -9.66
CA VAL A 125 17.74 8.99 -10.09
C VAL A 125 16.39 8.38 -9.73
N GLY A 126 15.68 7.78 -10.69
CA GLY A 126 14.38 7.15 -10.44
C GLY A 126 13.27 8.11 -9.96
N GLY A 127 13.45 9.43 -10.17
CA GLY A 127 12.51 10.46 -9.67
C GLY A 127 12.89 11.06 -8.31
N GLU A 128 13.91 10.51 -7.63
CA GLU A 128 14.44 11.01 -6.36
C GLU A 128 15.63 11.93 -6.62
N THR A 129 15.67 13.08 -5.93
CA THR A 129 16.76 14.04 -6.01
C THR A 129 17.51 14.10 -4.69
N GLY A 130 18.81 13.85 -4.73
CA GLY A 130 19.63 13.82 -3.52
C GLY A 130 21.07 13.39 -3.79
N ASP A 131 21.80 13.09 -2.72
CA ASP A 131 23.12 12.48 -2.78
C ASP A 131 23.03 11.00 -3.09
N PHE A 132 23.68 10.58 -4.17
CA PHE A 132 23.74 9.18 -4.60
C PHE A 132 25.19 8.68 -4.59
N ILE A 133 25.35 7.42 -4.18
CA ILE A 133 26.52 6.61 -4.47
C ILE A 133 26.18 5.78 -5.72
N PHE A 134 27.05 5.78 -6.70
CA PHE A 134 26.81 5.11 -7.96
C PHE A 134 28.09 4.42 -8.49
N VAL A 135 27.88 3.41 -9.32
CA VAL A 135 28.94 2.83 -10.16
C VAL A 135 29.01 3.67 -11.44
N PRO A 136 30.19 4.21 -11.82
CA PRO A 136 30.34 4.92 -13.10
C PRO A 136 29.87 4.06 -14.28
N VAL A 137 29.19 4.68 -15.27
CA VAL A 137 28.53 3.91 -16.35
C VAL A 137 29.50 3.10 -17.21
N ASP A 138 30.71 3.57 -17.37
CA ASP A 138 31.80 2.90 -18.07
C ASP A 138 32.38 1.72 -17.27
N VAL A 139 32.34 1.76 -15.95
CA VAL A 139 32.65 0.61 -15.09
C VAL A 139 31.49 -0.39 -15.06
N LEU A 140 30.26 0.11 -14.91
CA LEU A 140 29.04 -0.71 -14.83
C LEU A 140 28.87 -1.62 -16.06
N ALA A 141 29.28 -1.13 -17.24
CA ALA A 141 29.20 -1.89 -18.49
C ALA A 141 30.02 -3.19 -18.51
N TRP A 142 31.03 -3.31 -17.66
CA TRP A 142 31.95 -4.45 -17.58
C TRP A 142 31.71 -5.32 -16.33
N LEU A 143 30.89 -4.87 -15.42
CA LEU A 143 30.50 -5.72 -14.29
C LEU A 143 29.52 -6.80 -14.76
N PRO A 144 29.60 -8.02 -14.19
CA PRO A 144 28.62 -9.04 -14.50
C PRO A 144 27.22 -8.44 -14.32
N SER A 145 26.47 -8.36 -15.41
CA SER A 145 25.06 -8.02 -15.32
C SER A 145 24.44 -9.10 -14.41
N ALA A 146 24.26 -8.80 -13.13
CA ALA A 146 23.24 -9.51 -12.42
C ALA A 146 22.00 -9.30 -13.29
N SER A 147 21.54 -10.39 -13.93
CA SER A 147 20.26 -10.37 -14.61
C SER A 147 19.38 -9.56 -13.69
N VAL A 148 18.87 -8.43 -14.18
CA VAL A 148 17.85 -7.66 -13.47
C VAL A 148 16.70 -8.65 -13.36
N THR A 149 16.76 -9.48 -12.34
CA THR A 149 15.63 -10.24 -11.87
C THR A 149 14.73 -9.15 -11.33
N THR A 150 13.86 -8.67 -12.20
CA THR A 150 12.81 -7.72 -11.90
C THR A 150 12.07 -8.29 -10.70
N GLY A 151 12.41 -7.79 -9.48
CA GLY A 151 11.96 -8.31 -8.20
C GLY A 151 12.70 -9.61 -7.83
N ALA A 152 13.74 -9.52 -6.99
CA ALA A 152 14.21 -10.71 -6.27
C ALA A 152 13.00 -11.31 -5.56
N SER A 153 12.58 -12.51 -5.99
CA SER A 153 11.43 -13.18 -5.38
C SER A 153 11.68 -13.31 -3.89
N LEU A 154 10.80 -12.73 -3.08
CA LEU A 154 10.89 -12.86 -1.63
C LEU A 154 10.79 -14.35 -1.28
N GLN A 155 11.89 -14.93 -0.81
CA GLN A 155 11.91 -16.31 -0.33
C GLN A 155 11.31 -16.33 1.07
N LEU A 156 10.00 -16.60 1.17
CA LEU A 156 9.30 -16.70 2.44
C LEU A 156 9.14 -18.15 2.86
N PRO A 157 9.40 -18.48 4.14
CA PRO A 157 9.09 -19.78 4.70
C PRO A 157 7.59 -20.10 4.54
N LEU A 158 7.29 -21.38 4.33
CA LEU A 158 5.91 -21.85 4.33
C LEU A 158 5.38 -21.88 5.76
N ALA A 159 4.11 -21.46 5.92
CA ALA A 159 3.40 -21.60 7.18
C ALA A 159 2.26 -22.63 7.04
N PRO A 160 1.87 -23.32 8.11
CA PRO A 160 0.69 -24.16 8.10
C PRO A 160 -0.57 -23.30 7.89
N ALA A 161 -1.57 -23.88 7.24
CA ALA A 161 -2.88 -23.22 7.13
C ALA A 161 -3.49 -23.03 8.53
N PRO A 162 -4.03 -21.85 8.84
CA PRO A 162 -4.67 -21.59 10.12
C PRO A 162 -5.99 -22.38 10.26
N GLY A 163 -6.37 -22.67 11.50
CA GLY A 163 -7.63 -23.37 11.78
C GLY A 163 -8.88 -22.54 11.45
N THR A 164 -8.77 -21.23 11.56
CA THR A 164 -9.85 -20.28 11.23
C THR A 164 -9.31 -19.20 10.32
N VAL A 165 -9.97 -18.97 9.20
CA VAL A 165 -9.54 -18.02 8.17
C VAL A 165 -10.55 -16.89 8.05
N HIS A 166 -10.10 -15.66 8.11
CA HIS A 166 -10.84 -14.52 7.60
C HIS A 166 -10.66 -14.44 6.09
N LEU A 167 -11.65 -14.95 5.37
CA LEU A 167 -11.67 -14.82 3.91
C LEU A 167 -11.98 -13.38 3.51
N SER A 168 -11.15 -12.86 2.66
CA SER A 168 -11.31 -11.54 2.03
C SER A 168 -12.26 -11.65 0.83
N SER A 169 -13.52 -11.93 1.06
CA SER A 169 -14.50 -12.05 -0.03
C SER A 169 -15.31 -10.78 -0.15
N TYR A 170 -15.30 -10.06 -1.25
CA TYR A 170 -16.16 -8.92 -1.63
C TYR A 170 -16.92 -8.15 -0.51
N ARG A 171 -16.51 -8.34 0.76
CA ARG A 171 -17.21 -7.77 1.93
C ARG A 171 -17.25 -6.26 1.86
N LEU A 172 -16.15 -5.63 1.48
CA LEU A 172 -16.10 -4.17 1.35
C LEU A 172 -17.02 -3.68 0.22
N ALA A 173 -17.17 -4.44 -0.88
CA ALA A 173 -18.11 -4.11 -1.95
C ALA A 173 -19.56 -4.27 -1.50
N LEU A 174 -19.87 -5.27 -0.67
CA LEU A 174 -21.20 -5.40 -0.08
C LEU A 174 -21.50 -4.24 0.88
N ASP A 175 -20.56 -3.86 1.71
CA ASP A 175 -20.68 -2.69 2.61
C ASP A 175 -20.79 -1.38 1.80
N ALA A 176 -20.11 -1.27 0.66
CA ALA A 176 -20.25 -0.14 -0.26
C ALA A 176 -21.68 0.01 -0.81
N GLY A 177 -22.31 -1.11 -1.17
CA GLY A 177 -23.74 -1.12 -1.55
C GLY A 177 -24.65 -0.70 -0.39
N THR A 178 -24.33 -1.08 0.85
CA THR A 178 -25.03 -0.64 2.06
C THR A 178 -24.86 0.87 2.26
N LEU A 179 -23.65 1.38 2.14
CA LEU A 179 -23.35 2.82 2.23
C LEU A 179 -24.15 3.65 1.21
N LEU A 180 -24.17 3.21 -0.05
CA LEU A 180 -24.96 3.88 -1.09
C LEU A 180 -26.45 3.90 -0.80
N ALA A 181 -27.00 2.77 -0.32
CA ALA A 181 -28.40 2.68 0.07
C ALA A 181 -28.71 3.54 1.31
N PHE A 182 -27.78 3.61 2.25
CA PHE A 182 -27.91 4.45 3.46
C PHE A 182 -27.96 5.94 3.10
N VAL A 183 -27.00 6.42 2.29
CA VAL A 183 -26.97 7.83 1.83
C VAL A 183 -28.21 8.19 1.01
N GLN A 184 -28.74 7.24 0.21
CA GLN A 184 -29.96 7.45 -0.57
C GLN A 184 -31.20 7.60 0.31
N ASN A 185 -31.28 6.84 1.39
CA ASN A 185 -32.51 6.70 2.18
C ASN A 185 -32.56 7.62 3.40
N ASN A 186 -31.44 8.19 3.81
CA ASN A 186 -31.33 8.99 5.02
C ASN A 186 -30.82 10.41 4.73
N GLU A 187 -31.09 11.29 5.66
CA GLU A 187 -30.55 12.65 5.62
C GLU A 187 -29.20 12.69 6.33
N VAL A 188 -28.15 12.35 5.59
CA VAL A 188 -26.79 12.30 6.11
C VAL A 188 -26.16 13.68 6.05
N MET A 189 -25.61 14.12 7.19
CA MET A 189 -25.01 15.44 7.32
C MET A 189 -23.51 15.37 7.57
N GLN A 190 -22.79 16.33 6.96
CA GLN A 190 -21.38 16.60 7.22
C GLN A 190 -21.20 17.99 7.81
N ASP A 191 -20.21 18.13 8.67
CA ASP A 191 -19.73 19.43 9.12
C ASP A 191 -18.85 20.11 8.04
N PRO A 192 -18.42 21.37 8.24
CA PRO A 192 -17.55 22.08 7.29
C PRO A 192 -16.19 21.40 7.04
N THR A 193 -15.75 20.51 7.91
CA THR A 193 -14.51 19.73 7.75
C THR A 193 -14.70 18.43 6.98
N GLY A 194 -15.94 18.14 6.53
CA GLY A 194 -16.28 16.90 5.83
C GLY A 194 -16.57 15.71 6.74
N ARG A 195 -16.68 15.92 8.06
CA ARG A 195 -16.97 14.86 9.03
C ARG A 195 -18.45 14.55 9.09
N TRP A 196 -18.79 13.27 9.11
CA TRP A 196 -20.17 12.83 9.29
C TRP A 196 -20.63 13.00 10.74
N ARG A 197 -21.91 13.25 10.96
CA ARG A 197 -22.46 13.21 12.32
C ARG A 197 -22.27 11.82 12.93
N ALA A 198 -21.90 11.79 14.21
CA ALA A 198 -21.68 10.52 14.94
C ALA A 198 -22.91 9.60 14.91
N ALA A 199 -24.12 10.16 14.99
CA ALA A 199 -25.36 9.39 14.88
C ALA A 199 -25.54 8.72 13.51
N ASP A 200 -25.19 9.42 12.42
CA ASP A 200 -25.28 8.87 11.06
C ASP A 200 -24.26 7.74 10.86
N LEU A 201 -23.02 7.92 11.39
CA LEU A 201 -21.99 6.89 11.37
C LEU A 201 -22.39 5.65 12.17
N ALA A 202 -22.94 5.84 13.38
CA ALA A 202 -23.41 4.73 14.21
C ALA A 202 -24.55 3.96 13.53
N ALA A 203 -25.52 4.67 12.94
CA ALA A 203 -26.61 4.05 12.21
C ALA A 203 -26.17 3.30 10.95
N LEU A 204 -25.19 3.84 10.20
CA LEU A 204 -24.58 3.14 9.08
C LEU A 204 -23.81 1.90 9.55
N ASN A 205 -22.99 2.06 10.59
CA ASN A 205 -22.17 0.96 11.13
C ASN A 205 -23.00 -0.27 11.50
N GLN A 206 -24.18 -0.06 12.09
CA GLN A 206 -25.10 -1.17 12.42
C GLN A 206 -25.56 -1.96 11.20
N GLN A 207 -25.59 -1.34 10.01
CA GLN A 207 -26.04 -1.98 8.78
C GLN A 207 -24.91 -2.70 8.03
N LEU A 208 -23.65 -2.52 8.43
CA LEU A 208 -22.50 -3.21 7.80
C LEU A 208 -22.50 -4.70 8.12
N LEU A 209 -21.83 -5.49 7.28
CA LEU A 209 -21.69 -6.94 7.46
C LEU A 209 -20.96 -7.33 8.74
N ALA A 210 -20.02 -6.50 9.17
CA ALA A 210 -19.33 -6.64 10.44
C ALA A 210 -19.19 -5.25 11.07
N PRO A 211 -20.15 -4.86 11.93
CA PRO A 211 -20.09 -3.58 12.61
C PRO A 211 -18.81 -3.43 13.43
N LEU A 212 -18.25 -2.23 13.43
CA LEU A 212 -17.13 -1.87 14.28
C LEU A 212 -17.59 -1.69 15.74
N PRO A 213 -16.75 -1.99 16.73
CA PRO A 213 -17.05 -1.66 18.12
C PRO A 213 -17.32 -0.16 18.30
N GLU A 214 -18.25 0.20 19.20
CA GLU A 214 -18.60 1.62 19.45
C GLU A 214 -17.41 2.47 19.88
N ALA A 215 -16.44 1.89 20.60
CA ALA A 215 -15.22 2.57 20.99
C ALA A 215 -14.40 3.05 19.77
N SER A 216 -14.37 2.26 18.71
CA SER A 216 -13.70 2.61 17.44
C SER A 216 -14.41 3.76 16.71
N LEU A 217 -15.74 3.84 16.81
CA LEU A 217 -16.53 4.92 16.20
C LEU A 217 -16.31 6.28 16.88
N LYS A 218 -15.97 6.31 18.17
CA LYS A 218 -15.66 7.56 18.90
C LYS A 218 -14.37 8.21 18.40
N GLY A 219 -13.40 7.41 17.95
CA GLY A 219 -12.20 7.89 17.24
C GLY A 219 -12.49 8.27 15.78
N ALA A 220 -13.46 7.61 15.16
CA ALA A 220 -13.92 7.84 13.79
C ALA A 220 -14.89 9.04 13.65
N ALA A 221 -15.20 9.78 14.74
CA ALA A 221 -16.01 11.01 14.68
C ALA A 221 -15.41 12.09 13.77
N GLY A 222 -14.20 11.87 13.30
CA GLY A 222 -13.63 12.58 12.17
C GLY A 222 -13.43 11.68 10.97
N ALA A 223 -14.43 11.03 10.47
CA ALA A 223 -14.55 10.03 9.40
C ALA A 223 -13.37 9.84 8.39
N THR A 224 -12.52 10.82 8.25
CA THR A 224 -11.32 10.79 7.39
C THR A 224 -10.03 10.42 8.15
N ASP A 225 -10.03 10.44 9.49
CA ASP A 225 -8.80 10.22 10.28
C ASP A 225 -8.70 8.83 10.95
N GLY A 226 -9.76 7.99 10.86
CA GLY A 226 -9.76 6.63 11.39
C GLY A 226 -8.99 5.65 10.51
N GLY A 227 -8.27 4.71 11.13
CA GLY A 227 -7.58 3.61 10.45
C GLY A 227 -8.45 2.37 10.27
N ASP A 228 -9.75 2.51 10.22
CA ASP A 228 -10.71 1.41 10.16
C ASP A 228 -11.34 1.25 8.76
N ARG A 229 -12.03 0.11 8.57
CA ARG A 229 -12.67 -0.25 7.31
C ARG A 229 -13.77 0.73 6.89
N LEU A 230 -14.50 1.30 7.83
CA LEU A 230 -15.55 2.28 7.53
C LEU A 230 -14.94 3.59 7.02
N SER A 231 -13.89 4.08 7.67
CA SER A 231 -13.16 5.28 7.24
C SER A 231 -12.56 5.11 5.83
N LEU A 232 -11.99 3.91 5.53
CA LEU A 232 -11.54 3.60 4.18
C LEU A 232 -12.71 3.66 3.18
N LEU A 233 -13.82 3.01 3.49
CA LEU A 233 -14.99 2.96 2.62
C LEU A 233 -15.55 4.36 2.31
N LEU A 234 -15.60 5.24 3.30
CA LEU A 234 -16.03 6.64 3.12
C LEU A 234 -15.06 7.41 2.22
N THR A 235 -13.77 7.25 2.44
CA THR A 235 -12.74 7.89 1.59
C THR A 235 -12.84 7.41 0.14
N LEU A 236 -13.00 6.10 -0.08
CA LEU A 236 -13.13 5.54 -1.42
C LEU A 236 -14.44 5.97 -2.11
N GLY A 237 -15.54 6.04 -1.36
CA GLY A 237 -16.81 6.53 -1.90
C GLY A 237 -16.74 7.99 -2.35
N GLN A 238 -16.02 8.83 -1.63
CA GLN A 238 -15.73 10.21 -2.02
C GLN A 238 -14.85 10.25 -3.29
N ALA A 239 -13.78 9.45 -3.33
CA ALA A 239 -12.87 9.37 -4.48
C ALA A 239 -13.57 8.85 -5.75
N LEU A 240 -14.51 7.93 -5.61
CA LEU A 240 -15.35 7.41 -6.71
C LEU A 240 -16.48 8.38 -7.12
N GLY A 241 -16.60 9.54 -6.44
CA GLY A 241 -17.58 10.54 -6.77
C GLY A 241 -19.03 10.10 -6.54
N TRP A 242 -19.29 9.24 -5.56
CA TRP A 242 -20.66 8.72 -5.33
C TRP A 242 -21.61 9.76 -4.78
N TRP A 243 -21.12 10.79 -4.12
CA TRP A 243 -21.93 11.87 -3.57
C TRP A 243 -21.23 13.22 -3.67
N ARG A 244 -22.00 14.24 -3.46
CA ARG A 244 -21.53 15.62 -3.21
C ARG A 244 -22.22 16.17 -1.98
N THR A 245 -21.58 17.10 -1.30
CA THR A 245 -22.15 17.83 -0.17
C THR A 245 -22.77 19.13 -0.66
N HIS A 246 -23.99 19.39 -0.25
CA HIS A 246 -24.68 20.67 -0.51
C HIS A 246 -25.40 21.11 0.76
N GLY A 247 -25.05 22.29 1.28
CA GLY A 247 -25.59 22.78 2.55
C GLY A 247 -25.33 21.82 3.73
N GLY A 248 -24.17 21.18 3.78
CA GLY A 248 -23.83 20.17 4.80
C GLY A 248 -24.50 18.81 4.61
N ARG A 249 -25.43 18.65 3.67
CA ARG A 249 -26.12 17.38 3.38
C ARG A 249 -25.46 16.64 2.23
N LEU A 250 -25.23 15.34 2.40
CA LEU A 250 -24.81 14.46 1.32
C LEU A 250 -25.95 14.18 0.35
N ARG A 251 -25.63 14.26 -0.93
CA ARG A 251 -26.54 13.89 -2.01
C ARG A 251 -25.85 12.92 -2.95
N LEU A 252 -26.47 11.77 -3.13
CA LEU A 252 -25.97 10.74 -4.03
C LEU A 252 -25.97 11.26 -5.48
N LEU A 253 -24.87 11.02 -6.19
CA LEU A 253 -24.77 11.29 -7.62
C LEU A 253 -25.20 10.04 -8.39
N ALA A 254 -26.31 10.16 -9.13
CA ALA A 254 -26.99 9.02 -9.74
C ALA A 254 -26.12 8.26 -10.74
N THR A 255 -25.36 8.96 -11.59
CA THR A 255 -24.56 8.34 -12.65
C THR A 255 -23.43 7.47 -12.08
N PRO A 256 -22.47 7.96 -11.28
CA PRO A 256 -21.38 7.12 -10.76
C PRO A 256 -21.88 6.02 -9.84
N ALA A 257 -22.86 6.30 -8.96
CA ALA A 257 -23.40 5.30 -8.06
C ALA A 257 -24.12 4.16 -8.83
N ARG A 258 -24.93 4.50 -9.83
CA ARG A 258 -25.62 3.50 -10.67
C ARG A 258 -24.63 2.69 -11.49
N SER A 259 -23.65 3.31 -12.12
CA SER A 259 -22.63 2.62 -12.91
C SER A 259 -21.91 1.57 -12.07
N TRP A 260 -21.49 1.95 -10.84
CA TRP A 260 -20.83 1.01 -9.93
C TRP A 260 -21.78 -0.10 -9.46
N LEU A 261 -23.03 0.22 -9.07
CA LEU A 261 -24.01 -0.77 -8.59
C LEU A 261 -24.41 -1.79 -9.66
N GLN A 262 -24.40 -1.40 -10.94
CA GLN A 262 -24.73 -2.28 -12.07
C GLN A 262 -23.56 -3.12 -12.57
N ALA A 263 -22.34 -2.81 -12.15
CA ALA A 263 -21.17 -3.59 -12.50
C ALA A 263 -21.19 -4.96 -11.82
N PRO A 264 -20.58 -6.01 -12.42
CA PRO A 264 -20.36 -7.28 -11.78
C PRO A 264 -19.56 -7.15 -10.47
N ALA A 265 -19.78 -8.04 -9.50
CA ALA A 265 -19.12 -7.98 -8.20
C ALA A 265 -17.57 -7.93 -8.27
N PRO A 266 -16.88 -8.68 -9.17
CA PRO A 266 -15.44 -8.53 -9.35
C PRO A 266 -15.02 -7.12 -9.80
N ASP A 267 -15.80 -6.50 -10.68
CA ASP A 267 -15.51 -5.15 -11.19
C ASP A 267 -15.79 -4.08 -10.12
N GLN A 268 -16.80 -4.30 -9.28
CA GLN A 268 -17.08 -3.46 -8.11
C GLN A 268 -15.89 -3.45 -7.13
N ALA A 269 -15.38 -4.64 -6.81
CA ALA A 269 -14.23 -4.78 -5.92
C ALA A 269 -12.95 -4.19 -6.55
N HIS A 270 -12.74 -4.39 -7.85
CA HIS A 270 -11.60 -3.83 -8.58
C HIS A 270 -11.65 -2.29 -8.62
N ALA A 271 -12.83 -1.69 -8.76
CA ALA A 271 -12.96 -0.23 -8.70
C ALA A 271 -12.56 0.34 -7.32
N LEU A 272 -12.92 -0.34 -6.22
CA LEU A 272 -12.48 0.03 -4.87
C LEU A 272 -10.96 -0.12 -4.72
N TRP A 273 -10.37 -1.20 -5.22
CA TRP A 273 -8.93 -1.42 -5.24
C TRP A 273 -8.18 -0.30 -5.99
N GLN A 274 -8.63 0.03 -7.19
CA GLN A 274 -8.01 1.10 -7.98
C GLN A 274 -8.15 2.47 -7.31
N ALA A 275 -9.30 2.76 -6.71
CA ALA A 275 -9.51 3.98 -5.95
C ALA A 275 -8.55 4.09 -4.75
N TRP A 276 -8.32 3.00 -4.01
CA TRP A 276 -7.33 2.96 -2.94
C TRP A 276 -5.91 3.18 -3.45
N LEU A 277 -5.51 2.46 -4.51
CA LEU A 277 -4.17 2.60 -5.11
C LEU A 277 -3.85 4.03 -5.52
N ALA A 278 -4.82 4.74 -6.07
CA ALA A 278 -4.66 6.11 -6.55
C ALA A 278 -4.90 7.18 -5.46
N SER A 279 -5.45 6.80 -4.30
CA SER A 279 -5.85 7.77 -3.29
C SER A 279 -4.66 8.45 -2.62
N THR A 280 -4.60 9.76 -2.71
CA THR A 280 -3.71 10.63 -1.93
C THR A 280 -4.34 11.06 -0.59
N GLU A 281 -5.67 10.99 -0.50
CA GLU A 281 -6.42 11.34 0.71
C GLU A 281 -6.34 10.27 1.80
N TRP A 282 -6.15 9.01 1.39
CA TRP A 282 -5.89 7.92 2.31
C TRP A 282 -4.39 7.74 2.48
N ASP A 283 -3.82 8.39 3.47
CA ASP A 283 -2.41 8.19 3.88
C ASP A 283 -2.35 7.02 4.88
N ASP A 284 -1.90 5.84 4.42
CA ASP A 284 -1.88 4.63 5.22
C ASP A 284 -1.03 4.77 6.48
N LEU A 285 0.08 5.51 6.45
CA LEU A 285 0.94 5.72 7.62
C LEU A 285 0.21 6.47 8.74
N ARG A 286 -0.56 7.51 8.38
CA ARG A 286 -1.35 8.29 9.33
C ARG A 286 -2.54 7.54 9.93
N ARG A 287 -2.85 6.35 9.37
CA ARG A 287 -3.93 5.47 9.81
C ARG A 287 -3.44 4.32 10.69
N VAL A 288 -2.13 4.16 10.85
CA VAL A 288 -1.57 3.13 11.74
C VAL A 288 -2.01 3.42 13.17
N PRO A 289 -2.69 2.46 13.84
CA PRO A 289 -3.04 2.62 15.25
C PRO A 289 -1.79 2.92 16.07
N ASP A 290 -1.95 3.68 17.13
CA ASP A 290 -0.89 4.05 18.08
C ASP A 290 0.25 4.91 17.53
N LEU A 291 0.28 5.24 16.25
CA LEU A 291 1.22 6.22 15.71
C LEU A 291 0.58 7.61 15.59
N ARG A 292 1.37 8.62 15.90
CA ARG A 292 1.05 10.04 15.68
C ARG A 292 2.09 10.66 14.79
N CYS A 293 1.65 11.10 13.61
CA CYS A 293 2.47 11.80 12.62
C CYS A 293 2.29 13.30 12.81
N GLU A 294 3.33 13.99 13.22
CA GLU A 294 3.31 15.41 13.57
C GLU A 294 4.17 16.25 12.61
N GLY A 295 3.91 17.55 12.56
CA GLY A 295 4.66 18.48 11.71
C GLY A 295 4.21 18.50 10.24
N SER A 296 4.62 19.55 9.54
CA SER A 296 4.29 19.81 8.12
C SER A 296 5.52 19.82 7.20
N GLY A 297 6.71 19.62 7.76
CA GLY A 297 7.98 19.71 7.01
C GLY A 297 8.36 18.45 6.23
N TRP A 298 7.58 17.39 6.34
CA TRP A 298 7.81 16.12 5.64
C TRP A 298 6.51 15.58 5.03
N ARG A 299 6.64 14.76 4.02
CA ARG A 299 5.49 14.13 3.34
C ARG A 299 5.75 12.64 3.17
N ASN A 300 4.69 11.86 3.41
CA ASN A 300 4.62 10.47 3.00
C ASN A 300 3.98 10.39 1.61
N ASP A 301 4.63 9.77 0.65
CA ASP A 301 4.00 9.42 -0.63
C ASP A 301 3.32 8.06 -0.50
N ALA A 302 2.07 8.06 -0.03
CA ALA A 302 1.31 6.83 0.17
C ALA A 302 1.09 6.06 -1.14
N VAL A 303 1.01 6.74 -2.29
CA VAL A 303 0.81 6.11 -3.61
C VAL A 303 2.08 5.40 -4.05
N ALA A 304 3.25 6.04 -3.92
CA ALA A 304 4.53 5.42 -4.22
C ALA A 304 4.81 4.25 -3.27
N THR A 305 4.57 4.43 -1.97
CA THR A 305 4.71 3.38 -0.94
C THR A 305 3.90 2.14 -1.28
N ARG A 306 2.61 2.30 -1.62
CA ARG A 306 1.74 1.18 -2.04
C ARG A 306 2.30 0.47 -3.26
N ARG A 307 2.66 1.22 -4.32
CA ARG A 307 3.20 0.64 -5.56
C ARG A 307 4.44 -0.19 -5.29
N ARG A 308 5.37 0.32 -4.47
CA ARG A 308 6.61 -0.37 -4.12
C ARG A 308 6.34 -1.64 -3.31
N LEU A 309 5.42 -1.59 -2.34
CA LEU A 309 4.98 -2.77 -1.59
C LEU A 309 4.34 -3.83 -2.49
N LEU A 310 3.50 -3.42 -3.45
CA LEU A 310 2.81 -4.36 -4.34
C LEU A 310 3.78 -5.11 -5.26
N VAL A 311 4.93 -4.52 -5.64
CA VAL A 311 6.00 -5.22 -6.37
C VAL A 311 6.51 -6.39 -5.54
N HIS A 312 6.73 -6.22 -4.24
CA HIS A 312 7.16 -7.31 -3.35
C HIS A 312 6.06 -8.38 -3.20
N LEU A 313 4.82 -7.98 -2.98
CA LEU A 313 3.70 -8.92 -2.84
C LEU A 313 3.45 -9.73 -4.12
N ALA A 314 3.70 -9.17 -5.29
CA ALA A 314 3.56 -9.86 -6.58
C ALA A 314 4.53 -11.04 -6.74
N THR A 315 5.61 -11.09 -5.96
CA THR A 315 6.56 -12.22 -5.97
C THR A 315 6.11 -13.40 -5.11
N ILE A 316 5.09 -13.21 -4.27
CA ILE A 316 4.58 -14.25 -3.36
C ILE A 316 3.66 -15.19 -4.13
N ARG A 317 3.88 -16.49 -3.98
CA ARG A 317 3.04 -17.52 -4.62
C ARG A 317 1.59 -17.46 -4.11
N PRO A 318 0.60 -17.27 -4.98
CA PRO A 318 -0.81 -17.21 -4.56
C PRO A 318 -1.28 -18.53 -3.92
N GLY A 319 -2.20 -18.42 -2.96
CA GLY A 319 -2.80 -19.57 -2.28
C GLY A 319 -1.93 -20.21 -1.20
N VAL A 320 -0.69 -19.78 -1.05
CA VAL A 320 0.27 -20.32 -0.06
C VAL A 320 0.29 -19.46 1.19
N TRP A 321 0.27 -20.11 2.37
CA TRP A 321 0.33 -19.45 3.65
C TRP A 321 1.77 -19.13 4.06
N HIS A 322 1.97 -17.90 4.56
CA HIS A 322 3.22 -17.38 5.10
C HIS A 322 2.96 -16.68 6.42
N ARG A 323 3.95 -16.59 7.30
CA ARG A 323 3.84 -15.77 8.51
C ARG A 323 3.96 -14.28 8.14
N ARG A 324 3.13 -13.45 8.74
CA ARG A 324 3.17 -12.00 8.56
C ARG A 324 4.55 -11.43 8.90
N GLU A 325 5.12 -11.86 10.02
CA GLU A 325 6.42 -11.35 10.47
C GLU A 325 7.58 -11.78 9.55
N ASP A 326 7.49 -12.93 8.88
CA ASP A 326 8.49 -13.33 7.88
C ASP A 326 8.46 -12.39 6.67
N LEU A 327 7.26 -11.95 6.24
CA LEU A 327 7.12 -10.96 5.18
C LEU A 327 7.67 -9.59 5.62
N VAL A 328 7.35 -9.12 6.82
CA VAL A 328 7.87 -7.86 7.37
C VAL A 328 9.41 -7.92 7.45
N ALA A 329 9.98 -9.01 7.95
CA ALA A 329 11.42 -9.20 8.03
C ALA A 329 12.09 -9.28 6.65
N ALA A 330 11.43 -9.92 5.67
CA ALA A 330 11.93 -10.00 4.31
C ALA A 330 11.95 -8.60 3.65
N ILE A 331 10.90 -7.81 3.78
CA ILE A 331 10.86 -6.44 3.25
C ILE A 331 11.93 -5.57 3.93
N ARG A 332 12.08 -5.65 5.25
CA ARG A 332 13.14 -4.93 5.98
C ARG A 332 14.54 -5.26 5.45
N ARG A 333 14.77 -6.51 5.05
CA ARG A 333 16.06 -6.97 4.54
C ARG A 333 16.31 -6.57 3.09
N HIS A 334 15.27 -6.68 2.23
CA HIS A 334 15.42 -6.50 0.79
C HIS A 334 15.14 -5.07 0.33
N ASP A 335 14.22 -4.38 0.99
CA ASP A 335 13.79 -3.02 0.64
C ASP A 335 13.38 -2.22 1.88
N PRO A 336 14.31 -1.94 2.80
CA PRO A 336 13.99 -1.19 4.03
C PRO A 336 13.44 0.21 3.73
N ASP A 337 13.82 0.79 2.62
CA ASP A 337 13.48 2.15 2.20
C ASP A 337 12.21 2.22 1.34
N PHE A 338 11.36 1.18 1.36
CA PHE A 338 10.14 1.11 0.54
C PHE A 338 9.19 2.31 0.74
N GLN A 339 9.25 2.94 1.90
CA GLN A 339 8.45 4.12 2.25
C GLN A 339 9.26 5.41 2.20
N ARG A 340 10.54 5.38 2.60
CA ARG A 340 11.46 6.52 2.63
C ARG A 340 12.51 6.34 1.55
N SER A 341 12.16 6.75 0.34
CA SER A 341 13.02 6.55 -0.83
C SER A 341 14.35 7.27 -0.74
N ASP A 342 14.42 8.37 0.06
CA ASP A 342 15.66 9.07 0.38
C ASP A 342 16.57 8.31 1.37
N GLY A 343 16.06 7.30 2.05
CA GLY A 343 16.78 6.53 3.06
C GLY A 343 17.04 7.28 4.37
N ILE A 344 16.39 8.43 4.60
CA ILE A 344 16.61 9.27 5.79
C ILE A 344 15.53 8.97 6.83
N TYR A 345 15.94 8.52 8.01
CA TYR A 345 15.04 8.10 9.11
C TYR A 345 14.95 9.11 10.26
N THR A 346 15.56 10.27 10.12
CA THR A 346 15.64 11.30 11.18
C THR A 346 14.79 12.53 10.92
N THR A 347 14.06 12.58 9.77
CA THR A 347 13.34 13.77 9.33
C THR A 347 11.83 13.73 9.59
N TRP A 348 11.26 12.55 9.87
CA TRP A 348 9.83 12.42 10.10
C TRP A 348 9.52 12.40 11.60
N TYR A 349 8.69 13.34 12.04
CA TYR A 349 8.28 13.48 13.43
C TYR A 349 7.10 12.54 13.73
N ILE A 350 7.42 11.28 14.01
CA ILE A 350 6.46 10.22 14.34
C ILE A 350 6.75 9.77 15.77
N ARG A 351 5.71 9.60 16.57
CA ARG A 351 5.79 9.07 17.94
C ARG A 351 4.64 8.12 18.22
N ARG A 352 4.73 7.35 19.28
CA ARG A 352 3.59 6.59 19.79
C ARG A 352 2.57 7.54 20.42
N SER A 353 1.28 7.18 20.35
CA SER A 353 0.19 8.01 20.84
C SER A 353 0.32 8.39 22.33
N HIS A 354 0.94 7.50 23.12
CA HIS A 354 1.09 7.64 24.57
C HIS A 354 2.46 8.16 25.00
N GLU A 355 3.37 8.40 24.07
CA GLU A 355 4.75 8.83 24.35
C GLU A 355 4.99 10.22 23.75
N SER A 356 5.93 10.96 24.34
CA SER A 356 6.38 12.26 23.84
C SER A 356 7.64 12.17 22.97
N THR A 357 8.35 11.03 23.02
CA THR A 357 9.62 10.82 22.28
C THR A 357 9.32 10.42 20.84
N TYR A 358 10.04 11.05 19.89
CA TYR A 358 9.95 10.71 18.49
C TYR A 358 10.75 9.45 18.16
N LEU A 359 10.22 8.63 17.26
CA LEU A 359 10.83 7.42 16.72
C LEU A 359 11.75 7.81 15.56
N LEU A 360 12.91 8.39 15.88
CA LEU A 360 13.91 8.83 14.90
C LEU A 360 15.02 7.78 14.79
N GLY A 361 15.50 7.58 13.57
CA GLY A 361 16.56 6.61 13.29
C GLY A 361 16.05 5.26 12.79
N PHE A 362 16.92 4.53 12.12
CA PHE A 362 16.61 3.22 11.53
C PHE A 362 16.33 2.13 12.57
N GLU A 363 16.79 2.31 13.79
CA GLU A 363 16.48 1.44 14.94
C GLU A 363 14.98 1.30 15.19
N HIS A 364 14.21 2.36 14.89
CA HIS A 364 12.75 2.40 15.03
C HIS A 364 11.99 1.92 13.78
N TRP A 365 12.68 1.35 12.78
CA TRP A 365 12.04 0.87 11.55
C TRP A 365 10.87 -0.08 11.82
N ASN A 366 11.02 -0.99 12.76
CA ASN A 366 10.00 -1.98 13.06
C ASN A 366 8.74 -1.38 13.71
N GLU A 367 8.92 -0.24 14.39
CA GLU A 367 7.86 0.50 15.09
C GLU A 367 7.10 1.44 14.14
N VAL A 368 7.71 1.87 13.04
CA VAL A 368 7.11 2.77 12.05
C VAL A 368 6.78 1.99 10.77
N GLU A 369 7.77 1.61 9.99
CA GLU A 369 7.61 0.91 8.71
C GLU A 369 7.03 -0.50 8.90
N GLY A 370 7.53 -1.22 9.93
CA GLY A 370 7.00 -2.52 10.30
C GLY A 370 5.54 -2.45 10.76
N ALA A 371 5.17 -1.44 11.55
CA ALA A 371 3.78 -1.21 11.96
C ALA A 371 2.89 -0.86 10.76
N LEU A 372 3.37 -0.05 9.82
CA LEU A 372 2.67 0.24 8.57
C LEU A 372 2.42 -1.04 7.75
N LEU A 373 3.40 -1.91 7.60
CA LEU A 373 3.23 -3.18 6.88
C LEU A 373 2.18 -4.06 7.55
N ARG A 374 2.22 -4.21 8.88
CA ARG A 374 1.21 -4.97 9.63
C ARG A 374 -0.18 -4.39 9.46
N PHE A 375 -0.30 -3.06 9.50
CA PHE A 375 -1.56 -2.36 9.26
C PHE A 375 -2.07 -2.59 7.83
N LEU A 376 -1.23 -2.46 6.81
CA LEU A 376 -1.62 -2.68 5.41
C LEU A 376 -2.11 -4.11 5.18
N ILE A 377 -1.43 -5.11 5.77
CA ILE A 377 -1.77 -6.53 5.64
C ILE A 377 -3.11 -6.85 6.30
N ALA A 378 -3.30 -6.47 7.56
CA ALA A 378 -4.52 -6.75 8.33
C ALA A 378 -5.68 -5.82 7.95
N GLY A 379 -5.40 -4.69 7.36
CA GLY A 379 -6.31 -3.64 6.96
C GLY A 379 -6.58 -3.61 5.45
N PRO A 380 -6.14 -2.56 4.75
CA PRO A 380 -6.54 -2.31 3.36
C PRO A 380 -6.37 -3.49 2.40
N LEU A 381 -5.25 -4.22 2.46
CA LEU A 381 -5.00 -5.37 1.58
C LEU A 381 -6.00 -6.52 1.82
N HIS A 382 -6.33 -6.77 3.09
CA HIS A 382 -7.34 -7.77 3.46
C HIS A 382 -8.76 -7.27 3.15
N TRP A 383 -9.11 -6.04 3.56
CA TRP A 383 -10.47 -5.51 3.37
C TRP A 383 -10.87 -5.42 1.90
N LEU A 384 -9.91 -5.07 1.03
CA LEU A 384 -10.12 -4.99 -0.41
C LEU A 384 -10.10 -6.35 -1.11
N GLY A 385 -9.63 -7.41 -0.46
CA GLY A 385 -9.68 -8.76 -1.00
C GLY A 385 -8.39 -9.28 -1.61
N ALA A 386 -7.27 -8.57 -1.46
CA ALA A 386 -5.98 -9.02 -1.98
C ALA A 386 -5.36 -10.13 -1.13
N LEU A 387 -5.60 -10.12 0.19
CA LEU A 387 -5.05 -11.08 1.14
C LEU A 387 -6.14 -11.74 1.99
N ASP A 388 -6.05 -13.05 2.22
CA ASP A 388 -6.67 -13.73 3.35
C ASP A 388 -5.73 -13.71 4.55
N ILE A 389 -6.27 -13.61 5.75
CA ILE A 389 -5.52 -13.60 7.01
C ILE A 389 -6.06 -14.60 8.02
N ASP A 390 -5.22 -14.98 8.98
CA ASP A 390 -5.63 -15.80 10.12
C ASP A 390 -6.63 -15.04 11.01
N ALA A 391 -7.68 -15.74 11.44
CA ALA A 391 -8.71 -15.21 12.33
C ALA A 391 -8.36 -15.32 13.82
N SER A 392 -7.34 -16.11 14.17
CA SER A 392 -7.05 -16.47 15.56
C SER A 392 -6.47 -15.31 16.41
N GLY A 393 -6.04 -14.22 15.75
CA GLY A 393 -5.39 -13.07 16.40
C GLY A 393 -6.31 -11.91 16.82
N HIS A 394 -7.63 -12.02 16.65
CA HIS A 394 -8.58 -10.92 16.91
C HIS A 394 -9.34 -11.05 18.25
N GLY A 395 -8.84 -11.84 19.19
CA GLY A 395 -9.39 -11.94 20.55
C GLY A 395 -8.66 -11.00 21.51
N GLU A 396 -9.40 -10.30 22.38
CA GLU A 396 -8.91 -9.36 23.42
C GLU A 396 -7.94 -9.96 24.46
N THR A 397 -7.49 -11.21 24.29
CA THR A 397 -6.66 -11.96 25.25
C THR A 397 -5.41 -12.60 24.64
N ALA A 398 -4.91 -12.11 23.50
CA ALA A 398 -3.67 -12.61 22.92
C ALA A 398 -2.48 -12.18 23.80
N GLY A 399 -1.98 -13.07 24.63
CA GLY A 399 -0.69 -12.94 25.30
C GLY A 399 0.45 -12.84 24.30
N GLU A 400 1.64 -12.47 24.75
CA GLU A 400 2.84 -12.10 23.98
C GLU A 400 3.26 -13.05 22.83
N HIS A 401 2.61 -14.21 22.65
CA HIS A 401 2.82 -15.16 21.56
C HIS A 401 1.48 -15.71 21.04
N GLY A 402 0.66 -14.84 20.43
CA GLY A 402 -0.57 -15.26 19.77
C GLY A 402 -0.31 -16.28 18.65
N PRO A 403 -1.23 -17.23 18.41
CA PRO A 403 -1.05 -18.28 17.42
C PRO A 403 -0.94 -17.69 16.02
N LEU A 404 0.07 -18.14 15.31
CA LEU A 404 0.34 -18.08 13.86
C LEU A 404 -0.45 -17.00 13.09
N ASP A 405 0.01 -15.75 13.20
CA ASP A 405 -0.48 -14.65 12.40
C ASP A 405 0.00 -14.83 10.96
N THR A 406 -0.83 -15.49 10.17
CA THR A 406 -0.50 -15.89 8.81
C THR A 406 -1.34 -15.15 7.78
N LEU A 407 -0.79 -15.05 6.59
CA LEU A 407 -1.43 -14.46 5.43
C LEU A 407 -1.24 -15.33 4.19
N ARG A 408 -2.12 -15.19 3.21
CA ARG A 408 -1.91 -15.67 1.84
C ARG A 408 -2.46 -14.69 0.81
N VAL A 409 -1.80 -14.63 -0.34
CA VAL A 409 -2.30 -13.88 -1.50
C VAL A 409 -3.48 -14.65 -2.11
N THR A 410 -4.61 -13.98 -2.29
CA THR A 410 -5.81 -14.57 -2.93
C THR A 410 -5.61 -14.65 -4.45
N SER A 411 -6.44 -15.44 -5.15
CA SER A 411 -6.46 -15.44 -6.62
C SER A 411 -6.82 -14.07 -7.21
N GLN A 412 -7.73 -13.36 -6.54
CA GLN A 412 -8.09 -11.98 -6.88
C GLN A 412 -6.92 -11.03 -6.66
N GLY A 413 -6.24 -11.12 -5.50
CA GLY A 413 -5.05 -10.34 -5.19
C GLY A 413 -3.94 -10.58 -6.21
N ALA A 414 -3.69 -11.83 -6.59
CA ALA A 414 -2.67 -12.16 -7.59
C ALA A 414 -2.96 -11.52 -8.95
N ALA A 415 -4.21 -11.54 -9.42
CA ALA A 415 -4.59 -10.87 -10.65
C ALA A 415 -4.34 -9.35 -10.57
N TRP A 416 -4.73 -8.72 -9.46
CA TRP A 416 -4.56 -7.28 -9.27
C TRP A 416 -3.10 -6.86 -9.12
N LEU A 417 -2.28 -7.67 -8.43
CA LEU A 417 -0.83 -7.47 -8.32
C LEU A 417 -0.13 -7.58 -9.68
N ALA A 418 -0.68 -8.40 -10.59
CA ALA A 418 -0.24 -8.47 -11.98
C ALA A 418 -0.83 -7.37 -12.88
N GLY A 419 -1.55 -6.38 -12.31
CA GLY A 419 -2.21 -5.31 -13.06
C GLY A 419 -3.40 -5.78 -13.91
N GLN A 420 -3.97 -6.96 -13.62
CA GLN A 420 -5.05 -7.55 -14.38
C GLN A 420 -6.37 -7.53 -13.59
N PRO A 421 -7.52 -7.33 -14.24
CA PRO A 421 -8.80 -7.56 -13.57
C PRO A 421 -8.98 -9.05 -13.26
N HIS A 422 -9.53 -9.35 -12.08
CA HIS A 422 -9.83 -10.72 -11.70
C HIS A 422 -11.08 -11.20 -12.44
N ARG A 423 -10.89 -12.02 -13.46
CA ARG A 423 -11.98 -12.60 -14.24
C ARG A 423 -12.37 -13.95 -13.64
N VAL A 424 -13.56 -14.02 -13.07
CA VAL A 424 -14.17 -15.27 -12.57
C VAL A 424 -15.46 -15.49 -13.35
N ASN A 425 -15.73 -16.72 -13.73
CA ASN A 425 -17.08 -17.12 -14.09
C ASN A 425 -17.94 -17.10 -12.82
N ALA A 426 -18.38 -15.92 -12.41
CA ALA A 426 -19.27 -15.79 -11.27
C ALA A 426 -20.59 -16.49 -11.59
N PRO A 427 -21.16 -17.26 -10.66
CA PRO A 427 -22.50 -17.79 -10.84
C PRO A 427 -23.48 -16.63 -11.03
N PRO A 428 -24.60 -16.86 -11.71
CA PRO A 428 -25.61 -15.83 -11.86
C PRO A 428 -26.07 -15.33 -10.48
N PRO A 429 -26.44 -14.05 -10.35
CA PRO A 429 -26.91 -13.49 -9.09
C PRO A 429 -28.06 -14.32 -8.50
N ALA A 430 -28.00 -14.60 -7.20
CA ALA A 430 -29.06 -15.35 -6.54
C ALA A 430 -30.37 -14.55 -6.50
N PRO A 431 -31.53 -15.20 -6.66
CA PRO A 431 -32.82 -14.53 -6.65
C PRO A 431 -33.17 -13.98 -5.27
N ILE A 432 -33.82 -12.83 -5.25
CA ILE A 432 -34.41 -12.23 -4.06
C ILE A 432 -35.68 -13.00 -3.70
N ARG A 433 -35.98 -13.15 -2.41
CA ARG A 433 -37.20 -13.82 -1.91
C ARG A 433 -38.05 -12.84 -1.11
N VAL A 434 -39.34 -12.91 -1.31
CA VAL A 434 -40.34 -12.16 -0.53
C VAL A 434 -41.24 -13.17 0.18
N GLU A 435 -41.47 -12.97 1.48
CA GLU A 435 -42.28 -13.84 2.29
C GLU A 435 -43.61 -13.20 2.71
N ALA A 436 -44.57 -14.04 3.13
CA ALA A 436 -45.91 -13.59 3.47
C ALA A 436 -45.96 -12.62 4.68
N ASP A 437 -44.92 -12.60 5.51
CA ASP A 437 -44.74 -11.70 6.64
C ASP A 437 -44.15 -10.34 6.25
N PHE A 438 -44.10 -10.04 4.94
CA PHE A 438 -43.53 -8.82 4.37
C PHE A 438 -42.00 -8.71 4.47
N ASN A 439 -41.30 -9.76 4.87
CA ASN A 439 -39.83 -9.79 4.82
C ASN A 439 -39.34 -10.04 3.38
N VAL A 440 -38.21 -9.35 3.06
CA VAL A 440 -37.52 -9.47 1.78
C VAL A 440 -36.10 -9.92 2.09
N TYR A 441 -35.75 -11.12 1.65
CA TYR A 441 -34.41 -11.70 1.83
C TYR A 441 -33.59 -11.51 0.56
N VAL A 442 -32.46 -10.87 0.71
CA VAL A 442 -31.52 -10.57 -0.39
C VAL A 442 -30.19 -11.27 -0.09
N PRO A 443 -29.90 -12.40 -0.77
CA PRO A 443 -28.63 -13.09 -0.62
C PRO A 443 -27.42 -12.17 -0.90
N HIS A 444 -26.29 -12.42 -0.25
CA HIS A 444 -25.07 -11.63 -0.48
C HIS A 444 -24.59 -11.71 -1.94
N SER A 445 -24.92 -12.79 -2.65
CA SER A 445 -24.64 -12.98 -4.08
C SER A 445 -25.69 -12.39 -5.02
N ALA A 446 -26.75 -11.74 -4.51
CA ALA A 446 -27.71 -11.03 -5.35
C ALA A 446 -27.07 -9.81 -6.02
N ALA A 447 -27.65 -9.36 -7.14
CA ALA A 447 -27.18 -8.17 -7.83
C ALA A 447 -27.23 -6.93 -6.92
N ALA A 448 -26.14 -6.22 -6.79
CA ALA A 448 -26.01 -5.05 -5.91
C ALA A 448 -27.04 -3.96 -6.26
N PHE A 449 -27.33 -3.77 -7.55
CA PHE A 449 -28.33 -2.80 -8.00
C PHE A 449 -29.75 -3.19 -7.58
N ASP A 450 -30.09 -4.48 -7.62
CA ASP A 450 -31.41 -4.94 -7.18
C ASP A 450 -31.55 -4.83 -5.64
N ARG A 451 -30.50 -5.15 -4.89
CA ARG A 451 -30.46 -4.87 -3.45
C ARG A 451 -30.67 -3.40 -3.13
N PHE A 452 -29.98 -2.51 -3.85
CA PHE A 452 -30.16 -1.06 -3.70
C PHE A 452 -31.61 -0.64 -3.99
N ARG A 453 -32.26 -1.21 -5.01
CA ARG A 453 -33.66 -0.94 -5.32
C ARG A 453 -34.60 -1.44 -4.22
N VAL A 454 -34.35 -2.64 -3.65
CA VAL A 454 -35.08 -3.15 -2.47
C VAL A 454 -34.96 -2.16 -1.31
N ALA A 455 -33.75 -1.74 -0.96
CA ALA A 455 -33.51 -0.81 0.16
C ALA A 455 -34.26 0.52 0.02
N ARG A 456 -34.52 0.98 -1.21
CA ARG A 456 -35.27 2.24 -1.45
C ARG A 456 -36.76 2.16 -1.10
N CYS A 457 -37.36 0.96 -1.12
CA CYS A 457 -38.79 0.77 -0.89
C CYS A 457 -39.09 -0.07 0.36
N THR A 458 -38.08 -0.45 1.12
CA THR A 458 -38.19 -1.27 2.32
C THR A 458 -37.41 -0.65 3.48
N GLN A 459 -37.54 -1.22 4.67
CA GLN A 459 -36.74 -0.90 5.85
C GLN A 459 -35.73 -2.01 6.08
N TRP A 460 -34.47 -1.67 6.33
CA TRP A 460 -33.43 -2.63 6.70
C TRP A 460 -33.69 -3.21 8.10
N GLU A 461 -33.43 -4.51 8.28
CA GLU A 461 -33.56 -5.20 9.58
C GLU A 461 -32.27 -5.93 9.98
N ALA A 462 -31.59 -6.61 9.04
CA ALA A 462 -30.37 -7.34 9.31
C ALA A 462 -29.48 -7.45 8.07
N SER A 463 -28.19 -7.67 8.29
CA SER A 463 -27.20 -7.89 7.22
C SER A 463 -26.62 -9.31 7.21
N GLN A 464 -26.97 -10.15 8.18
CA GLN A 464 -26.53 -11.54 8.30
C GLN A 464 -27.71 -12.46 8.65
N PRO A 465 -27.75 -13.74 8.21
CA PRO A 465 -26.83 -14.38 7.24
C PRO A 465 -27.02 -13.88 5.81
N ASP A 466 -28.22 -13.39 5.45
CA ASP A 466 -28.59 -12.64 4.26
C ASP A 466 -28.98 -11.23 4.66
N PHE A 467 -28.99 -10.28 3.72
CA PHE A 467 -29.63 -9.01 3.97
C PHE A 467 -31.13 -9.21 4.11
N ARG A 468 -31.71 -8.80 5.24
CA ARG A 468 -33.13 -8.82 5.50
C ARG A 468 -33.69 -7.42 5.55
N TYR A 469 -34.70 -7.21 4.77
CA TYR A 469 -35.47 -5.97 4.70
C TYR A 469 -36.93 -6.28 4.96
N ARG A 470 -37.70 -5.27 5.36
CA ARG A 470 -39.14 -5.37 5.59
C ARG A 470 -39.93 -4.34 4.79
N ILE A 471 -40.97 -4.74 4.11
CA ILE A 471 -41.91 -3.83 3.47
C ILE A 471 -42.76 -3.21 4.58
N THR A 472 -42.59 -1.89 4.79
CA THR A 472 -43.34 -1.12 5.80
C THR A 472 -44.03 0.05 5.15
N GLN A 473 -45.14 0.51 5.76
CA GLN A 473 -45.85 1.69 5.26
C GLN A 473 -44.97 2.94 5.23
N THR A 474 -44.09 3.10 6.23
CA THR A 474 -43.13 4.23 6.29
C THR A 474 -42.15 4.19 5.14
N ALA A 475 -41.60 3.01 4.81
CA ALA A 475 -40.67 2.87 3.69
C ALA A 475 -41.35 3.10 2.34
N LEU A 476 -42.60 2.64 2.17
CA LEU A 476 -43.38 2.89 0.97
C LEU A 476 -43.73 4.37 0.80
N ARG A 477 -44.09 5.08 1.87
CA ARG A 477 -44.30 6.54 1.83
C ARG A 477 -43.01 7.28 1.43
N ARG A 478 -41.86 6.89 1.98
CA ARG A 478 -40.55 7.45 1.57
C ARG A 478 -40.29 7.19 0.08
N ALA A 479 -40.57 5.98 -0.41
CA ALA A 479 -40.42 5.62 -1.82
C ALA A 479 -41.34 6.45 -2.72
N ALA A 480 -42.60 6.64 -2.33
CA ALA A 480 -43.58 7.44 -3.04
C ALA A 480 -43.16 8.93 -3.12
N ALA A 481 -42.65 9.51 -2.03
CA ALA A 481 -42.06 10.85 -2.03
C ALA A 481 -40.89 11.00 -3.01
N GLY A 482 -40.17 9.90 -3.30
CA GLY A 482 -39.13 9.79 -4.32
C GLY A 482 -39.63 9.38 -5.71
N GLY A 483 -40.95 9.38 -5.95
CA GLY A 483 -41.57 9.05 -7.25
C GLY A 483 -41.67 7.54 -7.56
N ILE A 484 -41.55 6.67 -6.55
CA ILE A 484 -41.70 5.22 -6.69
C ILE A 484 -43.05 4.81 -6.13
N THR A 485 -44.04 4.56 -7.00
CA THR A 485 -45.40 4.14 -6.61
C THR A 485 -45.44 2.68 -6.14
N ALA A 486 -46.47 2.28 -5.41
CA ALA A 486 -46.62 0.92 -4.91
C ALA A 486 -46.69 -0.12 -6.05
N GLY A 487 -47.34 0.22 -7.18
CA GLY A 487 -47.36 -0.65 -8.35
C GLY A 487 -45.99 -0.83 -9.00
N ARG A 488 -45.16 0.24 -9.02
CA ARG A 488 -43.77 0.09 -9.45
C ARG A 488 -42.94 -0.79 -8.52
N VAL A 489 -43.20 -0.72 -7.19
CA VAL A 489 -42.61 -1.65 -6.22
C VAL A 489 -43.02 -3.06 -6.49
N LEU A 490 -44.32 -3.33 -6.69
CA LEU A 490 -44.84 -4.66 -6.98
C LEU A 490 -44.26 -5.22 -8.29
N ALA A 491 -44.28 -4.44 -9.36
CA ALA A 491 -43.68 -4.82 -10.64
C ALA A 491 -42.19 -5.18 -10.51
N PHE A 492 -41.46 -4.40 -9.73
CA PHE A 492 -40.06 -4.68 -9.45
C PHE A 492 -39.88 -5.98 -8.65
N LEU A 493 -40.66 -6.18 -7.56
CA LEU A 493 -40.57 -7.40 -6.77
C LEU A 493 -40.90 -8.63 -7.61
N ARG A 494 -41.94 -8.58 -8.45
CA ARG A 494 -42.27 -9.67 -9.39
C ARG A 494 -41.09 -10.00 -10.33
N ALA A 495 -40.39 -8.99 -10.82
CA ALA A 495 -39.22 -9.18 -11.70
C ALA A 495 -38.05 -9.88 -10.98
N VAL A 496 -37.65 -9.42 -9.77
CA VAL A 496 -36.48 -9.95 -9.06
C VAL A 496 -36.75 -11.27 -8.32
N THR A 497 -38.02 -11.62 -8.09
CA THR A 497 -38.45 -12.90 -7.48
C THR A 497 -38.90 -13.93 -8.51
N GLN A 498 -38.71 -13.67 -9.82
CA GLN A 498 -39.19 -14.53 -10.90
C GLN A 498 -40.72 -14.82 -10.82
N GLY A 499 -41.49 -13.82 -10.41
CA GLY A 499 -42.94 -13.90 -10.25
C GLY A 499 -43.42 -14.39 -8.89
N HIS A 500 -42.53 -14.84 -8.01
CA HIS A 500 -42.90 -15.42 -6.70
C HIS A 500 -43.11 -14.35 -5.63
N VAL A 501 -44.19 -13.58 -5.72
CA VAL A 501 -44.62 -12.63 -4.67
C VAL A 501 -45.85 -13.19 -3.98
N PRO A 502 -45.88 -13.34 -2.64
CA PRO A 502 -47.06 -13.83 -1.91
C PRO A 502 -48.30 -12.99 -2.18
N ALA A 503 -49.47 -13.64 -2.32
CA ALA A 503 -50.71 -13.01 -2.72
C ALA A 503 -51.18 -11.90 -1.75
N ASN A 504 -50.91 -12.05 -0.45
CA ASN A 504 -51.24 -11.03 0.56
C ASN A 504 -50.35 -9.80 0.39
N VAL A 505 -49.05 -9.94 0.06
CA VAL A 505 -48.15 -8.85 -0.20
C VAL A 505 -48.54 -8.11 -1.48
N ALA A 506 -48.86 -8.86 -2.55
CA ALA A 506 -49.30 -8.27 -3.82
C ALA A 506 -50.59 -7.44 -3.63
N ARG A 507 -51.60 -7.98 -2.97
CA ARG A 507 -52.87 -7.26 -2.67
C ARG A 507 -52.62 -6.02 -1.81
N ALA A 508 -51.75 -6.12 -0.80
CA ALA A 508 -51.45 -4.97 0.06
C ALA A 508 -50.81 -3.82 -0.73
N LEU A 509 -49.92 -4.10 -1.70
CA LEU A 509 -49.31 -3.09 -2.56
C LEU A 509 -50.32 -2.55 -3.60
N GLU A 510 -51.18 -3.38 -4.16
CA GLU A 510 -52.25 -2.98 -5.11
C GLU A 510 -53.27 -2.02 -4.42
N ASN A 511 -53.65 -2.32 -3.18
CA ASN A 511 -54.57 -1.47 -2.40
C ASN A 511 -53.98 -0.09 -1.99
N LEU A 512 -52.69 0.11 -2.07
CA LEU A 512 -52.05 1.41 -1.82
C LEU A 512 -51.98 2.29 -3.07
N GLU A 513 -52.33 1.76 -4.22
CA GLU A 513 -52.41 2.50 -5.49
C GLU A 513 -53.82 3.03 -5.80
N SER A 514 -54.84 2.37 -5.23
CA SER A 514 -56.26 2.78 -5.30
C SER A 514 -56.56 3.88 -4.23
#